data_11ae04bdc7b02366defebf9d98bd3d42
#
_entry.id   11ae04bdc7b02366defebf9d98bd3d42
#
_cell.length_a   1.000
_cell.length_b   1.000
_cell.length_c   1.000
_cell.angle_alpha   90.00
_cell.angle_beta   90.00
_cell.angle_gamma   90.00
#
_symmetry.space_group_name_H-M   'P 1'
#
loop_
_entity.id
_entity.type
_entity.pdbx_description
1 polymer ?
#
loop_
_entity_poly.entity_id
_entity_poly.type
_entity_poly.pdbx_seq_one_letter_code
_entity_poly.pdbx_strand_id
1 'polypeptide(L)'
;MLNFAQIFIEGMLLSVFFCFVILGMLVYNPRLLLNDYPQSIRLSVPPKTPKETKLSKAIGTPFATLLVIAPFISTLYYDEISFIHTFLHPFLVFTIVSLVDLVVLDWLIFCLITPDFLVIPGTQGMKDYKNYRFHFIAFLKGTLVYGVLCIIVACIRTLI
;
A
#
# COMPACT_ATOMS: atom_id res chain seq x y z
N MET A 1 -4.67 -17.76 20.84
CA MET A 1 -4.17 -18.34 19.56
C MET A 1 -4.41 -17.33 18.43
N LEU A 2 -3.50 -17.25 17.44
CA LEU A 2 -3.72 -16.45 16.23
C LEU A 2 -4.99 -16.89 15.49
N ASN A 3 -5.85 -15.92 15.18
CA ASN A 3 -7.06 -16.17 14.40
C ASN A 3 -6.78 -15.90 12.91
N PHE A 4 -6.33 -16.90 12.17
CA PHE A 4 -6.01 -16.78 10.76
C PHE A 4 -7.21 -16.40 9.88
N ALA A 5 -8.42 -16.82 10.25
CA ALA A 5 -9.63 -16.43 9.53
C ALA A 5 -9.88 -14.92 9.67
N GLN A 6 -9.72 -14.37 10.86
CA GLN A 6 -9.84 -12.93 11.10
C GLN A 6 -8.77 -12.16 10.34
N ILE A 7 -7.49 -12.58 10.40
CA ILE A 7 -6.38 -11.98 9.65
C ILE A 7 -6.69 -11.93 8.15
N PHE A 8 -7.19 -13.04 7.59
CA PHE A 8 -7.53 -13.12 6.18
C PHE A 8 -8.68 -12.17 5.81
N ILE A 9 -9.76 -12.16 6.61
CA ILE A 9 -10.92 -11.29 6.38
C ILE A 9 -10.50 -9.81 6.47
N GLU A 10 -9.77 -9.42 7.50
CA GLU A 10 -9.26 -8.04 7.64
C GLU A 10 -8.36 -7.65 6.48
N GLY A 11 -7.41 -8.50 6.12
CA GLY A 11 -6.51 -8.26 4.99
C GLY A 11 -7.25 -8.07 3.68
N MET A 12 -8.25 -8.92 3.40
CA MET A 12 -9.07 -8.82 2.19
C MET A 12 -9.96 -7.57 2.19
N LEU A 13 -10.61 -7.23 3.31
CA LEU A 13 -11.44 -6.02 3.41
C LEU A 13 -10.60 -4.75 3.21
N LEU A 14 -9.44 -4.68 3.88
CA LEU A 14 -8.51 -3.57 3.70
C LEU A 14 -7.97 -3.51 2.28
N SER A 15 -7.69 -4.66 1.64
CA SER A 15 -7.24 -4.71 0.23
C SER A 15 -8.28 -4.16 -0.72
N VAL A 16 -9.54 -4.54 -0.56
CA VAL A 16 -10.65 -4.02 -1.39
C VAL A 16 -10.76 -2.50 -1.22
N PHE A 17 -10.76 -2.02 0.02
CA PHE A 17 -10.81 -0.59 0.31
C PHE A 17 -9.58 0.14 -0.29
N PHE A 18 -8.38 -0.44 -0.14
CA PHE A 18 -7.14 0.06 -0.73
C PHE A 18 -7.26 0.21 -2.25
N CYS A 19 -7.68 -0.84 -2.93
CA CYS A 19 -7.84 -0.82 -4.39
C CYS A 19 -8.80 0.28 -4.83
N PHE A 20 -9.94 0.46 -4.15
CA PHE A 20 -10.89 1.52 -4.48
C PHE A 20 -10.30 2.92 -4.33
N VAL A 21 -9.56 3.18 -3.25
CA VAL A 21 -8.92 4.50 -3.03
C VAL A 21 -7.86 4.78 -4.09
N ILE A 22 -6.97 3.83 -4.36
CA ILE A 22 -5.89 3.99 -5.35
C ILE A 22 -6.46 4.17 -6.76
N LEU A 23 -7.40 3.30 -7.17
CA LEU A 23 -8.05 3.42 -8.48
C LEU A 23 -8.84 4.74 -8.59
N GLY A 24 -9.54 5.16 -7.55
CA GLY A 24 -10.21 6.44 -7.52
C GLY A 24 -9.27 7.62 -7.70
N MET A 25 -8.09 7.60 -7.05
CA MET A 25 -7.06 8.61 -7.25
C MET A 25 -6.50 8.61 -8.69
N LEU A 26 -6.25 7.42 -9.26
CA LEU A 26 -5.75 7.27 -10.62
C LEU A 26 -6.76 7.76 -11.68
N VAL A 27 -8.04 7.38 -11.54
CA VAL A 27 -9.12 7.82 -12.43
C VAL A 27 -9.33 9.34 -12.33
N TYR A 28 -9.25 9.91 -11.13
CA TYR A 28 -9.39 11.35 -10.95
C TYR A 28 -8.22 12.14 -11.54
N ASN A 29 -6.98 11.76 -11.19
CA ASN A 29 -5.76 12.35 -11.71
C ASN A 29 -4.56 11.45 -11.40
N PRO A 30 -3.99 10.72 -12.37
CA PRO A 30 -2.87 9.81 -12.16
C PRO A 30 -1.64 10.50 -11.57
N ARG A 31 -1.49 11.81 -11.76
CA ARG A 31 -0.39 12.59 -11.18
C ARG A 31 -0.44 12.69 -9.65
N LEU A 32 -1.58 12.39 -9.01
CA LEU A 32 -1.64 12.32 -7.54
C LEU A 32 -0.69 11.25 -6.98
N LEU A 33 -0.49 10.16 -7.73
CA LEU A 33 0.42 9.06 -7.39
C LEU A 33 1.74 9.13 -8.16
N LEU A 34 2.15 10.30 -8.69
CA LEU A 34 3.35 10.46 -9.51
C LEU A 34 4.62 9.89 -8.87
N ASN A 35 4.74 9.93 -7.54
CA ASN A 35 5.91 9.40 -6.83
C ASN A 35 6.01 7.87 -6.88
N ASP A 36 4.90 7.19 -7.15
CA ASP A 36 4.78 5.74 -7.17
C ASP A 36 5.00 5.17 -8.59
N TYR A 37 5.26 6.06 -9.57
CA TYR A 37 5.63 5.67 -10.93
C TYR A 37 7.14 5.44 -11.06
N PRO A 38 7.58 4.58 -12.02
CA PRO A 38 8.97 4.41 -12.36
C PRO A 38 9.69 5.74 -12.64
N GLN A 39 10.96 5.81 -12.27
CA GLN A 39 11.73 7.06 -12.31
C GLN A 39 11.77 7.71 -13.70
N SER A 40 11.87 6.91 -14.77
CA SER A 40 11.85 7.40 -16.16
C SER A 40 10.56 8.15 -16.49
N ILE A 41 9.39 7.60 -16.10
CA ILE A 41 8.08 8.25 -16.30
C ILE A 41 8.01 9.53 -15.45
N ARG A 42 8.41 9.44 -14.19
CA ARG A 42 8.37 10.58 -13.26
C ARG A 42 9.23 11.76 -13.72
N LEU A 43 10.40 11.48 -14.30
CA LEU A 43 11.31 12.53 -14.79
C LEU A 43 10.90 13.08 -16.16
N SER A 44 10.01 12.43 -16.89
CA SER A 44 9.52 12.87 -18.21
C SER A 44 8.42 13.94 -18.12
N VAL A 45 7.92 14.22 -16.92
CA VAL A 45 6.85 15.20 -16.68
C VAL A 45 7.22 16.19 -15.58
N PRO A 46 6.62 17.38 -15.56
CA PRO A 46 6.85 18.33 -14.48
C PRO A 46 6.50 17.74 -13.11
N PRO A 47 7.13 18.18 -12.01
CA PRO A 47 6.80 17.76 -10.67
C PRO A 47 5.34 18.07 -10.32
N LYS A 48 4.80 17.43 -9.28
CA LYS A 48 3.44 17.71 -8.78
C LYS A 48 3.27 19.19 -8.45
N THR A 49 2.17 19.75 -8.87
CA THR A 49 1.76 21.10 -8.45
C THR A 49 1.46 21.14 -6.93
N PRO A 50 1.46 22.33 -6.29
CA PRO A 50 1.08 22.46 -4.89
C PRO A 50 -0.33 21.91 -4.60
N LYS A 51 -1.28 22.06 -5.53
CA LYS A 51 -2.65 21.50 -5.41
C LYS A 51 -2.63 19.98 -5.45
N GLU A 52 -1.93 19.37 -6.41
CA GLU A 52 -1.77 17.92 -6.51
C GLU A 52 -1.08 17.35 -5.26
N THR A 53 -0.05 18.02 -4.77
CA THR A 53 0.66 17.61 -3.55
C THR A 53 -0.25 17.65 -2.32
N LYS A 54 -1.03 18.74 -2.16
CA LYS A 54 -1.98 18.89 -1.05
C LYS A 54 -3.06 17.81 -1.10
N LEU A 55 -3.65 17.57 -2.27
CA LEU A 55 -4.70 16.57 -2.44
C LEU A 55 -4.17 15.13 -2.24
N SER A 56 -3.00 14.81 -2.84
CA SER A 56 -2.34 13.53 -2.65
C SER A 56 -2.09 13.23 -1.17
N LYS A 57 -1.62 14.21 -0.40
CA LYS A 57 -1.41 14.06 1.05
C LYS A 57 -2.74 13.98 1.82
N ALA A 58 -3.74 14.79 1.47
CA ALA A 58 -5.04 14.81 2.14
C ALA A 58 -5.78 13.46 2.03
N ILE A 59 -5.60 12.74 0.93
CA ILE A 59 -6.17 11.40 0.74
C ILE A 59 -5.19 10.34 1.26
N GLY A 60 -3.93 10.39 0.87
CA GLY A 60 -2.95 9.34 1.13
C GLY A 60 -2.55 9.23 2.60
N THR A 61 -2.44 10.36 3.34
CA THR A 61 -2.01 10.30 4.74
C THR A 61 -3.04 9.61 5.66
N PRO A 62 -4.34 10.01 5.69
CA PRO A 62 -5.33 9.31 6.50
C PRO A 62 -5.45 7.83 6.13
N PHE A 63 -5.34 7.55 4.84
CA PHE A 63 -5.42 6.21 4.32
C PHE A 63 -4.23 5.34 4.75
N ALA A 64 -2.99 5.82 4.61
CA ALA A 64 -1.80 5.13 5.10
C ALA A 64 -1.84 4.93 6.62
N THR A 65 -2.36 5.93 7.36
CA THR A 65 -2.56 5.83 8.81
C THR A 65 -3.55 4.71 9.15
N LEU A 66 -4.67 4.62 8.45
CA LEU A 66 -5.66 3.55 8.64
C LEU A 66 -5.05 2.16 8.41
N LEU A 67 -4.27 1.99 7.32
CA LEU A 67 -3.60 0.72 7.02
C LEU A 67 -2.63 0.27 8.11
N VAL A 68 -2.00 1.21 8.78
CA VAL A 68 -1.08 0.91 9.88
C VAL A 68 -1.86 0.65 11.18
N ILE A 69 -2.81 1.52 11.54
CA ILE A 69 -3.47 1.50 12.84
C ILE A 69 -4.51 0.39 12.95
N ALA A 70 -5.32 0.14 11.92
CA ALA A 70 -6.43 -0.81 12.00
C ALA A 70 -5.99 -2.22 12.41
N PRO A 71 -4.95 -2.84 11.82
CA PRO A 71 -4.51 -4.16 12.23
C PRO A 71 -3.94 -4.21 13.66
N PHE A 72 -3.37 -3.09 14.15
CA PHE A 72 -2.90 -3.03 15.54
C PHE A 72 -4.06 -2.92 16.52
N ILE A 73 -5.14 -2.17 16.20
CA ILE A 73 -6.34 -2.13 17.02
C ILE A 73 -6.93 -3.51 17.16
N SER A 74 -6.97 -4.31 16.10
CA SER A 74 -7.46 -5.69 16.14
C SER A 74 -6.70 -6.57 17.13
N THR A 75 -5.42 -6.28 17.37
CA THR A 75 -4.65 -7.02 18.38
C THR A 75 -5.10 -6.73 19.81
N LEU A 76 -5.85 -5.65 20.08
CA LEU A 76 -6.37 -5.32 21.39
C LEU A 76 -7.48 -6.29 21.86
N TYR A 77 -8.10 -6.99 20.93
CA TYR A 77 -9.15 -7.98 21.21
C TYR A 77 -8.61 -9.38 21.57
N TYR A 78 -7.28 -9.57 21.58
CA TYR A 78 -6.69 -10.80 22.11
C TYR A 78 -6.65 -10.76 23.62
N ASP A 79 -7.14 -11.83 24.27
CA ASP A 79 -7.21 -11.99 25.75
C ASP A 79 -5.80 -12.01 26.37
N GLU A 80 -4.82 -12.56 25.66
CA GLU A 80 -3.44 -12.65 26.11
C GLU A 80 -2.53 -11.72 25.30
N ILE A 81 -1.80 -10.86 26.00
CA ILE A 81 -0.76 -10.02 25.39
C ILE A 81 0.47 -10.92 25.13
N SER A 82 0.74 -11.16 23.87
CA SER A 82 1.90 -11.93 23.42
C SER A 82 2.61 -11.15 22.32
N PHE A 83 3.95 -11.10 22.40
CA PHE A 83 4.77 -10.53 21.36
C PHE A 83 4.43 -11.12 19.98
N ILE A 84 4.29 -12.45 19.91
CA ILE A 84 4.02 -13.14 18.65
C ILE A 84 2.66 -12.70 18.06
N HIS A 85 1.61 -12.61 18.88
CA HIS A 85 0.30 -12.17 18.39
C HIS A 85 0.31 -10.72 17.93
N THR A 86 0.93 -9.84 18.71
CA THR A 86 1.03 -8.41 18.42
C THR A 86 1.89 -8.12 17.19
N PHE A 87 2.89 -8.98 16.91
CA PHE A 87 3.72 -8.90 15.71
C PHE A 87 3.04 -9.53 14.49
N LEU A 88 2.66 -10.82 14.59
CA LEU A 88 2.21 -11.59 13.42
C LEU A 88 0.87 -11.13 12.86
N HIS A 89 -0.09 -10.74 13.70
CA HIS A 89 -1.41 -10.34 13.22
C HIS A 89 -1.31 -9.14 12.25
N PRO A 90 -0.80 -7.95 12.64
CA PRO A 90 -0.71 -6.82 11.74
C PRO A 90 0.25 -7.07 10.58
N PHE A 91 1.34 -7.80 10.80
CA PHE A 91 2.28 -8.14 9.74
C PHE A 91 1.65 -8.99 8.64
N LEU A 92 0.86 -9.99 9.00
CA LEU A 92 0.16 -10.84 8.03
C LEU A 92 -0.97 -10.10 7.33
N VAL A 93 -1.74 -9.28 8.04
CA VAL A 93 -2.78 -8.42 7.43
C VAL A 93 -2.15 -7.51 6.38
N PHE A 94 -1.07 -6.80 6.73
CA PHE A 94 -0.37 -5.93 5.79
C PHE A 94 0.23 -6.70 4.61
N THR A 95 0.77 -7.90 4.85
CA THR A 95 1.31 -8.75 3.79
C THR A 95 0.22 -9.12 2.77
N ILE A 96 -1.00 -9.45 3.24
CA ILE A 96 -2.14 -9.71 2.35
C ILE A 96 -2.47 -8.47 1.51
N VAL A 97 -2.57 -7.29 2.15
CA VAL A 97 -2.84 -6.03 1.43
C VAL A 97 -1.78 -5.75 0.38
N SER A 98 -0.50 -5.88 0.76
CA SER A 98 0.62 -5.63 -0.16
C SER A 98 0.71 -6.63 -1.30
N LEU A 99 0.34 -7.90 -1.07
CA LEU A 99 0.28 -8.92 -2.13
C LEU A 99 -0.86 -8.63 -3.11
N VAL A 100 -2.04 -8.23 -2.61
CA VAL A 100 -3.16 -7.84 -3.47
C VAL A 100 -2.79 -6.59 -4.29
N ASP A 101 -2.15 -5.59 -3.66
CA ASP A 101 -1.63 -4.41 -4.36
C ASP A 101 -0.67 -4.81 -5.49
N LEU A 102 0.35 -5.59 -5.18
CA LEU A 102 1.35 -6.04 -6.15
C LEU A 102 0.72 -6.81 -7.32
N VAL A 103 -0.16 -7.77 -7.03
CA VAL A 103 -0.71 -8.66 -8.06
C VAL A 103 -1.82 -7.97 -8.86
N VAL A 104 -2.74 -7.28 -8.18
CA VAL A 104 -3.94 -6.71 -8.82
C VAL A 104 -3.67 -5.30 -9.35
N LEU A 105 -3.16 -4.38 -8.52
CA LEU A 105 -2.96 -3.01 -8.97
C LEU A 105 -1.69 -2.88 -9.82
N ASP A 106 -0.56 -3.34 -9.32
CA ASP A 106 0.73 -3.12 -9.96
C ASP A 106 0.93 -4.03 -11.19
N TRP A 107 0.79 -5.34 -11.02
CA TRP A 107 1.09 -6.25 -12.12
C TRP A 107 -0.06 -6.37 -13.13
N LEU A 108 -1.30 -6.56 -12.68
CA LEU A 108 -2.42 -6.74 -13.58
C LEU A 108 -2.86 -5.40 -14.20
N ILE A 109 -3.20 -4.40 -13.36
CA ILE A 109 -3.78 -3.14 -13.87
C ILE A 109 -2.68 -2.24 -14.44
N PHE A 110 -1.60 -1.99 -13.67
CA PHE A 110 -0.56 -1.05 -14.08
C PHE A 110 0.31 -1.61 -15.21
N CYS A 111 0.90 -2.82 -15.03
CA CYS A 111 1.87 -3.35 -15.99
C CYS A 111 1.23 -4.10 -17.17
N LEU A 112 0.21 -4.93 -16.93
CA LEU A 112 -0.36 -5.78 -18.00
C LEU A 112 -1.38 -5.00 -18.83
N ILE A 113 -2.41 -4.42 -18.18
CA ILE A 113 -3.52 -3.74 -18.87
C ILE A 113 -3.11 -2.33 -19.30
N THR A 114 -2.50 -1.55 -18.41
CA THR A 114 -2.07 -0.15 -18.62
C THR A 114 -3.21 0.70 -19.20
N PRO A 115 -4.34 0.86 -18.49
CA PRO A 115 -5.49 1.60 -19.00
C PRO A 115 -5.18 3.09 -19.16
N ASP A 116 -5.86 3.78 -20.08
CA ASP A 116 -5.59 5.18 -20.43
C ASP A 116 -5.65 6.15 -19.24
N PHE A 117 -6.54 5.89 -18.27
CA PHE A 117 -6.66 6.75 -17.07
C PHE A 117 -5.42 6.70 -16.15
N LEU A 118 -4.59 5.67 -16.30
CA LEU A 118 -3.36 5.52 -15.55
C LEU A 118 -2.18 6.20 -16.27
N VAL A 119 -2.26 6.36 -17.59
CA VAL A 119 -1.18 6.93 -18.39
C VAL A 119 -1.12 8.44 -18.20
N ILE A 120 0.00 8.94 -17.68
CA ILE A 120 0.20 10.37 -17.49
C ILE A 120 0.33 11.05 -18.86
N PRO A 121 -0.37 12.17 -19.11
CA PRO A 121 -0.21 12.91 -20.38
C PRO A 121 1.25 13.26 -20.67
N GLY A 122 1.69 12.95 -21.90
CA GLY A 122 3.08 13.14 -22.34
C GLY A 122 4.01 11.94 -22.12
N THR A 123 3.51 10.83 -21.56
CA THR A 123 4.32 9.60 -21.33
C THR A 123 3.76 8.39 -22.06
N GLN A 124 2.85 8.62 -23.03
CA GLN A 124 2.24 7.54 -23.80
C GLN A 124 3.29 6.68 -24.51
N GLY A 125 3.13 5.37 -24.47
CA GLY A 125 4.03 4.43 -25.15
C GLY A 125 5.35 4.16 -24.44
N MET A 126 5.61 4.75 -23.26
CA MET A 126 6.81 4.45 -22.50
C MET A 126 6.79 3.00 -22.01
N LYS A 127 7.87 2.24 -22.27
CA LYS A 127 8.00 0.82 -21.89
C LYS A 127 8.04 0.62 -20.37
N ASP A 128 8.40 1.65 -19.63
CA ASP A 128 8.55 1.62 -18.18
C ASP A 128 7.22 1.41 -17.44
N TYR A 129 6.08 1.61 -18.10
CA TYR A 129 4.78 1.18 -17.56
C TYR A 129 4.73 -0.33 -17.31
N LYS A 130 5.51 -1.14 -18.04
CA LYS A 130 5.60 -2.60 -17.88
C LYS A 130 6.77 -3.04 -16.99
N ASN A 131 7.18 -2.20 -16.03
CA ASN A 131 8.31 -2.49 -15.16
C ASN A 131 7.88 -3.28 -13.90
N TYR A 132 7.56 -4.55 -14.06
CA TYR A 132 7.20 -5.48 -12.97
C TYR A 132 8.23 -5.50 -11.84
N ARG A 133 9.54 -5.40 -12.18
CA ARG A 133 10.63 -5.42 -11.20
C ARG A 133 10.59 -4.20 -10.29
N PHE A 134 10.23 -3.03 -10.80
CA PHE A 134 10.09 -1.81 -10.00
C PHE A 134 9.07 -2.00 -8.88
N HIS A 135 7.88 -2.50 -9.21
CA HIS A 135 6.79 -2.76 -8.29
C HIS A 135 7.15 -3.87 -7.28
N PHE A 136 7.77 -4.95 -7.75
CA PHE A 136 8.24 -6.02 -6.85
C PHE A 136 9.26 -5.54 -5.82
N ILE A 137 10.21 -4.69 -6.23
CA ILE A 137 11.20 -4.09 -5.29
C ILE A 137 10.50 -3.15 -4.30
N ALA A 138 9.49 -2.38 -4.75
CA ALA A 138 8.70 -1.52 -3.86
C ALA A 138 7.94 -2.36 -2.81
N PHE A 139 7.31 -3.45 -3.23
CA PHE A 139 6.68 -4.43 -2.34
C PHE A 139 7.65 -4.97 -1.28
N LEU A 140 8.84 -5.43 -1.67
CA LEU A 140 9.84 -5.95 -0.72
C LEU A 140 10.28 -4.89 0.29
N LYS A 141 10.52 -3.66 -0.16
CA LYS A 141 10.89 -2.54 0.72
C LYS A 141 9.76 -2.19 1.69
N GLY A 142 8.52 -2.13 1.20
CA GLY A 142 7.35 -1.87 2.02
C GLY A 142 7.16 -2.93 3.11
N THR A 143 7.27 -4.21 2.73
CA THR A 143 7.15 -5.34 3.67
C THR A 143 8.23 -5.30 4.74
N LEU A 144 9.48 -4.97 4.37
CA LEU A 144 10.58 -4.85 5.34
C LEU A 144 10.33 -3.71 6.34
N VAL A 145 9.99 -2.52 5.84
CA VAL A 145 9.72 -1.34 6.69
C VAL A 145 8.56 -1.61 7.64
N TYR A 146 7.48 -2.20 7.14
CA TYR A 146 6.32 -2.53 7.97
C TYR A 146 6.63 -3.64 8.98
N GLY A 147 7.44 -4.63 8.60
CA GLY A 147 7.93 -5.66 9.52
C GLY A 147 8.69 -5.07 10.71
N VAL A 148 9.59 -4.11 10.45
CA VAL A 148 10.30 -3.38 11.52
C VAL A 148 9.32 -2.61 12.41
N LEU A 149 8.32 -1.93 11.84
CA LEU A 149 7.29 -1.23 12.60
C LEU A 149 6.51 -2.19 13.51
N CYS A 150 6.11 -3.35 12.99
CA CYS A 150 5.42 -4.38 13.78
C CYS A 150 6.26 -4.88 14.96
N ILE A 151 7.58 -5.07 14.76
CA ILE A 151 8.50 -5.44 15.86
C ILE A 151 8.51 -4.37 16.93
N ILE A 152 8.68 -3.09 16.56
CA ILE A 152 8.72 -1.97 17.51
C ILE A 152 7.44 -1.93 18.34
N VAL A 153 6.28 -1.98 17.70
CA VAL A 153 4.98 -1.94 18.41
C VAL A 153 4.77 -3.16 19.28
N ALA A 154 5.16 -4.37 18.82
CA ALA A 154 5.09 -5.58 19.62
C ALA A 154 5.99 -5.50 20.87
N CYS A 155 7.20 -4.97 20.75
CA CYS A 155 8.10 -4.73 21.88
C CYS A 155 7.46 -3.76 22.89
N ILE A 156 6.96 -2.60 22.42
CA ILE A 156 6.34 -1.59 23.31
C ILE A 156 5.17 -2.23 24.06
N ARG A 157 4.28 -2.93 23.37
CA ARG A 157 3.06 -3.50 23.97
C ARG A 157 3.34 -4.61 24.98
N THR A 158 4.42 -5.34 24.84
CA THR A 158 4.79 -6.43 25.78
C THR A 158 5.59 -5.94 26.98
N LEU A 159 6.10 -4.70 26.94
CA LEU A 159 6.84 -4.07 28.03
C LEU A 159 5.95 -3.23 28.96
N ILE A 160 4.76 -2.86 28.52
CA ILE A 160 3.75 -2.07 29.27
C ILE A 160 2.65 -2.99 29.77
#